data_1c5eebcc2e6b011c4e65b1be052fe337
#
_entry.id   1c5eebcc2e6b011c4e65b1be052fe337
#
_cell.length_a   1.000
_cell.length_b   1.000
_cell.length_c   1.000
_cell.angle_alpha   90.00
_cell.angle_beta   90.00
_cell.angle_gamma   90.00
#
_symmetry.space_group_name_H-M   'P 1'
#
loop_
_entity.id
_entity.type
_entity.pdbx_description
1 polymer ?
#
loop_
_entity_poly.entity_id
_entity_poly.type
_entity_poly.pdbx_seq_one_letter_code
_entity_poly.pdbx_strand_id
1 'polypeptide(L)'
;MREERKLVSSQILFSMISAQLSQNRQAAFTVTGMSMWPLLCHGRDQVIVERTERENLKKGDIILYCIAEERYILHRINRLGKNYFQTTGDGNLWRDPPMPYSNITAKVCKVIRKGKTIDCSCFGWRVLFRIWMILFPARKWIFRVWFCIRRFIRQ
;
A
#
# COMPACT_ATOMS: atom_id res chain seq x y z
N MET A 1 9.21 -17.63 21.59
CA MET A 1 8.77 -18.42 20.42
C MET A 1 9.00 -17.59 19.16
N ARG A 2 9.96 -17.96 18.32
CA ARG A 2 10.14 -17.34 16.99
C ARG A 2 9.02 -17.86 16.09
N GLU A 3 8.08 -17.02 15.70
CA GLU A 3 7.14 -17.36 14.64
C GLU A 3 7.96 -17.64 13.36
N GLU A 4 7.90 -18.86 12.89
CA GLU A 4 8.42 -19.26 11.59
C GLU A 4 7.63 -18.50 10.51
N ARG A 5 8.27 -17.48 9.92
CA ARG A 5 7.73 -16.79 8.76
C ARG A 5 7.82 -17.74 7.56
N LYS A 6 6.77 -18.50 7.29
CA LYS A 6 6.64 -19.27 6.06
C LYS A 6 6.67 -18.28 4.88
N LEU A 7 7.70 -18.36 4.06
CA LEU A 7 7.73 -17.71 2.75
C LEU A 7 6.75 -18.45 1.82
N VAL A 8 5.53 -17.97 1.76
CA VAL A 8 4.52 -18.45 0.82
C VAL A 8 4.76 -17.75 -0.51
N SER A 9 4.66 -18.46 -1.64
CA SER A 9 4.74 -17.81 -2.95
C SER A 9 3.65 -16.75 -3.07
N SER A 10 3.93 -15.66 -3.80
CA SER A 10 2.97 -14.56 -3.96
C SER A 10 1.61 -15.05 -4.49
N GLN A 11 1.59 -16.00 -5.40
CA GLN A 11 0.37 -16.59 -5.98
C GLN A 11 -0.50 -17.27 -4.91
N ILE A 12 0.09 -18.13 -4.07
CA ILE A 12 -0.64 -18.81 -2.98
C ILE A 12 -1.18 -17.79 -1.98
N LEU A 13 -0.38 -16.79 -1.60
CA LEU A 13 -0.82 -15.74 -0.68
C LEU A 13 -2.04 -14.99 -1.22
N PHE A 14 -2.00 -14.59 -2.49
CA PHE A 14 -3.09 -13.82 -3.08
C PHE A 14 -4.33 -14.66 -3.37
N SER A 15 -4.20 -15.96 -3.68
CA SER A 15 -5.36 -16.86 -3.76
C SER A 15 -6.05 -17.01 -2.39
N MET A 16 -5.30 -17.11 -1.31
CA MET A 16 -5.84 -17.14 0.06
C MET A 16 -6.54 -15.82 0.43
N ILE A 17 -5.94 -14.68 0.10
CA ILE A 17 -6.53 -13.35 0.30
C ILE A 17 -7.86 -13.26 -0.46
N SER A 18 -7.89 -13.62 -1.74
CA SER A 18 -9.10 -13.60 -2.57
C SER A 18 -10.20 -14.50 -2.02
N ALA A 19 -9.86 -15.69 -1.51
CA ALA A 19 -10.81 -16.61 -0.88
C ALA A 19 -11.42 -16.02 0.41
N GLN A 20 -10.64 -15.30 1.23
CA GLN A 20 -11.17 -14.63 2.42
C GLN A 20 -12.08 -13.44 2.05
N LEU A 21 -11.66 -12.64 1.08
CA LEU A 21 -12.42 -11.49 0.61
C LEU A 21 -13.75 -11.89 -0.04
N SER A 22 -13.82 -13.02 -0.74
CA SER A 22 -15.08 -13.53 -1.32
C SER A 22 -16.11 -13.90 -0.26
N GLN A 23 -15.65 -14.23 0.96
CA GLN A 23 -16.49 -14.50 2.13
C GLN A 23 -16.77 -13.24 2.98
N ASN A 24 -16.52 -12.03 2.44
CA ASN A 24 -16.60 -10.75 3.16
C ASN A 24 -15.74 -10.70 4.44
N ARG A 25 -14.66 -11.47 4.50
CA ARG A 25 -13.70 -11.46 5.60
C ARG A 25 -12.52 -10.54 5.26
N GLN A 26 -11.93 -9.98 6.30
CA GLN A 26 -10.67 -9.25 6.16
C GLN A 26 -9.51 -10.23 6.04
N ALA A 27 -8.48 -9.85 5.31
CA ALA A 27 -7.23 -10.59 5.19
C ALA A 27 -6.05 -9.73 5.63
N ALA A 28 -5.04 -10.35 6.25
CA ALA A 28 -3.83 -9.67 6.69
C ALA A 28 -2.60 -10.27 6.03
N PHE A 29 -1.66 -9.41 5.63
CA PHE A 29 -0.36 -9.85 5.11
C PHE A 29 0.75 -8.85 5.39
N THR A 30 1.99 -9.32 5.38
CA THR A 30 3.17 -8.48 5.58
C THR A 30 3.51 -7.74 4.29
N VAL A 31 3.76 -6.44 4.41
CA VAL A 31 4.19 -5.61 3.29
C VAL A 31 5.57 -6.06 2.80
N THR A 32 5.68 -6.31 1.50
CA THR A 32 6.92 -6.66 0.84
C THR A 32 7.27 -5.61 -0.22
N GLY A 33 8.57 -5.48 -0.54
CA GLY A 33 9.05 -4.46 -1.48
C GLY A 33 9.20 -3.08 -0.85
N MET A 34 9.69 -2.13 -1.63
CA MET A 34 10.05 -0.79 -1.18
C MET A 34 9.15 0.31 -1.76
N SER A 35 8.20 -0.05 -2.63
CA SER A 35 7.38 0.94 -3.34
C SER A 35 6.49 1.78 -2.43
N MET A 36 6.15 1.29 -1.24
CA MET A 36 5.34 2.01 -0.24
C MET A 36 6.18 2.66 0.87
N TRP A 37 7.51 2.57 0.80
CA TRP A 37 8.40 3.29 1.71
C TRP A 37 8.27 4.82 1.46
N PRO A 38 8.35 5.70 2.46
CA PRO A 38 8.65 5.45 3.89
C PRO A 38 7.41 5.15 4.75
N LEU A 39 6.20 5.26 4.20
CA LEU A 39 4.97 5.16 4.99
C LEU A 39 4.64 3.72 5.39
N LEU A 40 4.89 2.75 4.50
CA LEU A 40 4.86 1.32 4.82
C LEU A 40 6.22 0.69 4.50
N CYS A 41 6.76 -0.07 5.43
CA CYS A 41 8.10 -0.65 5.30
C CYS A 41 8.06 -2.17 5.15
N HIS A 42 8.88 -2.66 4.22
CA HIS A 42 9.12 -4.08 3.97
C HIS A 42 9.41 -4.84 5.27
N GLY A 43 8.72 -5.94 5.48
CA GLY A 43 8.93 -6.88 6.59
C GLY A 43 8.61 -6.33 7.99
N ARG A 44 8.37 -5.00 8.14
CA ARG A 44 8.01 -4.36 9.41
C ARG A 44 6.51 -4.21 9.59
N ASP A 45 5.83 -3.79 8.54
CA ASP A 45 4.42 -3.43 8.59
C ASP A 45 3.58 -4.56 7.99
N GLN A 46 2.43 -4.83 8.61
CA GLN A 46 1.39 -5.67 8.03
C GLN A 46 0.20 -4.77 7.68
N VAL A 47 -0.55 -5.16 6.68
CA VAL A 47 -1.78 -4.48 6.30
C VAL A 47 -2.95 -5.43 6.43
N ILE A 48 -4.08 -4.89 6.88
CA ILE A 48 -5.36 -5.57 6.85
C ILE A 48 -6.15 -4.97 5.69
N VAL A 49 -6.60 -5.83 4.80
CA VAL A 49 -7.36 -5.47 3.61
C VAL A 49 -8.79 -5.99 3.70
N GLU A 50 -9.72 -5.27 3.09
CA GLU A 50 -11.12 -5.62 3.00
C GLU A 50 -11.65 -5.39 1.60
N ARG A 51 -12.72 -6.08 1.24
CA ARG A 51 -13.45 -5.82 0.00
C ARG A 51 -13.98 -4.39 -0.01
N THR A 52 -13.97 -3.75 -1.15
CA THR A 52 -14.46 -2.38 -1.27
C THR A 52 -15.23 -2.20 -2.57
N GLU A 53 -16.27 -1.41 -2.51
CA GLU A 53 -16.99 -0.93 -3.69
C GLU A 53 -16.35 0.39 -4.17
N ARG A 54 -16.53 0.70 -5.46
CA ARG A 54 -15.95 1.89 -6.09
C ARG A 54 -16.32 3.18 -5.37
N GLU A 55 -17.57 3.29 -4.93
CA GLU A 55 -18.14 4.46 -4.27
C GLU A 55 -17.47 4.78 -2.93
N ASN A 56 -16.88 3.77 -2.31
CA ASN A 56 -16.17 3.87 -1.04
C ASN A 56 -14.68 4.22 -1.19
N LEU A 57 -14.19 4.31 -2.44
CA LEU A 57 -12.81 4.66 -2.72
C LEU A 57 -12.61 6.18 -2.70
N LYS A 58 -11.53 6.60 -2.06
CA LYS A 58 -11.13 8.00 -1.96
C LYS A 58 -9.68 8.18 -2.36
N LYS A 59 -9.37 9.36 -2.88
CA LYS A 59 -7.98 9.77 -3.09
C LYS A 59 -7.21 9.69 -1.78
N GLY A 60 -6.06 9.00 -1.80
CA GLY A 60 -5.24 8.73 -0.62
C GLY A 60 -5.43 7.33 -0.03
N ASP A 61 -6.47 6.59 -0.40
CA ASP A 61 -6.63 5.20 0.01
C ASP A 61 -5.50 4.33 -0.58
N ILE A 62 -5.09 3.32 0.17
CA ILE A 62 -4.16 2.30 -0.31
C ILE A 62 -4.99 1.12 -0.79
N ILE A 63 -4.74 0.68 -2.01
CA ILE A 63 -5.44 -0.45 -2.61
C ILE A 63 -4.49 -1.55 -3.03
N LEU A 64 -4.99 -2.77 -2.97
CA LEU A 64 -4.41 -3.95 -3.59
C LEU A 64 -5.12 -4.15 -4.93
N TYR A 65 -4.37 -4.20 -6.01
CA TYR A 65 -4.93 -4.42 -7.34
C TYR A 65 -4.04 -5.34 -8.17
N CYS A 66 -4.65 -6.03 -9.13
CA CYS A 66 -3.97 -6.96 -10.02
C CYS A 66 -3.70 -6.28 -11.37
N ILE A 67 -2.47 -6.42 -11.90
CA ILE A 67 -2.14 -5.93 -13.25
C ILE A 67 -2.41 -7.05 -14.25
N ALA A 68 -1.50 -7.90 -14.54
CA ALA A 68 -1.64 -9.02 -15.46
C ALA A 68 -1.01 -10.26 -14.81
N GLU A 69 -1.46 -11.45 -15.18
CA GLU A 69 -0.85 -12.74 -14.78
C GLU A 69 -0.65 -12.87 -13.26
N GLU A 70 -1.68 -12.50 -12.49
CA GLU A 70 -1.65 -12.58 -11.01
C GLU A 70 -0.57 -11.71 -10.33
N ARG A 71 -0.11 -10.67 -10.99
CA ARG A 71 0.81 -9.69 -10.39
C ARG A 71 0.04 -8.65 -9.59
N TYR A 72 0.09 -8.76 -8.28
CA TYR A 72 -0.57 -7.84 -7.35
C TYR A 72 0.33 -6.70 -6.92
N ILE A 73 -0.25 -5.50 -6.83
CA ILE A 73 0.43 -4.28 -6.44
C ILE A 73 -0.35 -3.62 -5.31
N LEU A 74 0.38 -3.15 -4.31
CA LEU A 74 -0.13 -2.37 -3.18
C LEU A 74 0.35 -0.93 -3.33
N HIS A 75 -0.51 -0.02 -3.83
CA HIS A 75 -0.16 1.39 -4.03
C HIS A 75 -1.30 2.32 -3.58
N ARG A 76 -0.99 3.61 -3.53
CA ARG A 76 -1.92 4.65 -3.08
C ARG A 76 -2.64 5.30 -4.26
N ILE A 77 -3.96 5.49 -4.14
CA ILE A 77 -4.79 6.19 -5.11
C ILE A 77 -4.39 7.66 -5.14
N ASN A 78 -3.97 8.16 -6.29
CA ASN A 78 -3.72 9.57 -6.53
C ASN A 78 -4.79 10.26 -7.40
N ARG A 79 -5.51 9.48 -8.20
CA ARG A 79 -6.59 9.98 -9.06
C ARG A 79 -7.70 8.94 -9.22
N LEU A 80 -8.94 9.39 -9.19
CA LEU A 80 -10.13 8.63 -9.52
C LEU A 80 -10.80 9.31 -10.71
N GLY A 81 -10.95 8.59 -11.81
CA GLY A 81 -11.66 9.02 -13.01
C GLY A 81 -13.02 8.35 -13.14
N LYS A 82 -13.75 8.62 -14.21
CA LYS A 82 -15.08 8.03 -14.43
C LYS A 82 -15.01 6.49 -14.54
N ASN A 83 -14.02 5.94 -15.26
CA ASN A 83 -13.91 4.51 -15.52
C ASN A 83 -12.53 3.94 -15.15
N TYR A 84 -11.67 4.72 -14.48
CA TYR A 84 -10.32 4.30 -14.13
C TYR A 84 -9.90 4.87 -12.79
N PHE A 85 -8.92 4.23 -12.18
CA PHE A 85 -8.13 4.77 -11.10
C PHE A 85 -6.66 4.89 -11.52
N GLN A 86 -5.92 5.73 -10.83
CA GLN A 86 -4.48 5.86 -10.99
C GLN A 86 -3.83 5.88 -9.62
N THR A 87 -2.74 5.17 -9.49
CA THR A 87 -2.00 4.99 -8.23
C THR A 87 -0.57 5.49 -8.32
N THR A 88 0.09 5.49 -7.17
CA THR A 88 1.53 5.71 -7.04
C THR A 88 2.01 5.03 -5.77
N GLY A 89 3.13 4.36 -5.82
CA GLY A 89 3.84 3.93 -4.63
C GLY A 89 4.36 5.13 -3.84
N ASP A 90 4.31 5.07 -2.53
CA ASP A 90 4.79 6.17 -1.67
C ASP A 90 6.29 6.45 -1.85
N GLY A 91 7.07 5.42 -2.23
CA GLY A 91 8.49 5.52 -2.56
C GLY A 91 8.80 5.81 -4.03
N ASN A 92 7.79 5.87 -4.90
CA ASN A 92 7.99 6.07 -6.32
C ASN A 92 8.00 7.57 -6.68
N LEU A 93 8.75 7.91 -7.72
CA LEU A 93 8.84 9.25 -8.32
C LEU A 93 7.92 9.43 -9.53
N TRP A 94 7.23 8.38 -9.96
CA TRP A 94 6.31 8.36 -11.09
C TRP A 94 4.96 7.80 -10.67
N ARG A 95 3.97 8.10 -11.47
CA ARG A 95 2.61 7.56 -11.32
C ARG A 95 2.48 6.30 -12.14
N ASP A 96 1.67 5.37 -11.63
CA ASP A 96 1.34 4.17 -12.38
C ASP A 96 0.40 4.53 -13.56
N PRO A 97 0.33 3.72 -14.60
CA PRO A 97 -0.65 3.91 -15.67
C PRO A 97 -2.09 3.81 -15.11
N PRO A 98 -3.06 4.50 -15.74
CA PRO A 98 -4.46 4.35 -15.38
C PRO A 98 -4.93 2.93 -15.59
N MET A 99 -5.72 2.41 -14.63
CA MET A 99 -6.25 1.05 -14.64
C MET A 99 -7.77 1.07 -14.42
N PRO A 100 -8.53 0.13 -15.02
CA PRO A 100 -9.96 0.01 -14.78
C PRO A 100 -10.26 -0.48 -13.36
N TYR A 101 -11.39 -0.09 -12.80
CA TYR A 101 -11.80 -0.44 -11.43
C TYR A 101 -11.92 -1.95 -11.20
N SER A 102 -12.18 -2.73 -12.25
CA SER A 102 -12.23 -4.21 -12.19
C SER A 102 -10.93 -4.86 -11.71
N ASN A 103 -9.80 -4.14 -11.81
CA ASN A 103 -8.51 -4.64 -11.34
C ASN A 103 -8.33 -4.52 -9.82
N ILE A 104 -9.20 -3.77 -9.12
CA ILE A 104 -9.09 -3.60 -7.67
C ILE A 104 -9.56 -4.88 -6.98
N THR A 105 -8.71 -5.42 -6.14
CA THR A 105 -8.98 -6.61 -5.33
C THR A 105 -9.47 -6.23 -3.94
N ALA A 106 -8.83 -5.24 -3.31
CA ALA A 106 -9.13 -4.86 -1.93
C ALA A 106 -8.62 -3.46 -1.59
N LYS A 107 -9.12 -2.91 -0.48
CA LYS A 107 -8.63 -1.69 0.13
C LYS A 107 -8.00 -1.98 1.49
N VAL A 108 -6.91 -1.29 1.81
CA VAL A 108 -6.30 -1.34 3.15
C VAL A 108 -7.17 -0.54 4.12
N CYS A 109 -7.66 -1.20 5.15
CA CYS A 109 -8.42 -0.57 6.22
C CYS A 109 -7.58 -0.31 7.47
N LYS A 110 -6.60 -1.17 7.77
CA LYS A 110 -5.72 -1.02 8.93
C LYS A 110 -4.28 -1.36 8.61
N VAL A 111 -3.36 -0.79 9.39
CA VAL A 111 -1.92 -1.09 9.37
C VAL A 111 -1.51 -1.59 10.75
N ILE A 112 -0.82 -2.72 10.81
CA ILE A 112 -0.22 -3.24 12.05
C ILE A 112 1.28 -2.91 12.02
N ARG A 113 1.72 -2.14 13.01
CA ARG A 113 3.11 -1.71 13.16
C ARG A 113 3.59 -1.91 14.59
N LYS A 114 4.62 -2.74 14.77
CA LYS A 114 5.19 -3.04 16.11
C LYS A 114 4.11 -3.48 17.11
N GLY A 115 3.19 -4.35 16.67
CA GLY A 115 2.08 -4.85 17.50
C GLY A 115 0.90 -3.88 17.70
N LYS A 116 0.99 -2.63 17.22
CA LYS A 116 -0.10 -1.65 17.31
C LYS A 116 -0.89 -1.63 15.99
N THR A 117 -2.20 -1.73 16.10
CA THR A 117 -3.13 -1.60 14.96
C THR A 117 -3.53 -0.14 14.80
N ILE A 118 -3.38 0.37 13.60
CA ILE A 118 -3.66 1.75 13.21
C ILE A 118 -4.74 1.72 12.14
N ASP A 119 -5.86 2.38 12.38
CA ASP A 119 -6.94 2.51 11.42
C ASP A 119 -6.58 3.56 10.36
N CYS A 120 -6.69 3.19 9.08
CA CYS A 120 -6.41 4.10 7.96
C CYS A 120 -7.44 5.23 7.82
N SER A 121 -8.62 5.11 8.45
CA SER A 121 -9.63 6.16 8.51
C SER A 121 -9.33 7.23 9.58
N CYS A 122 -8.40 6.96 10.49
CA CYS A 122 -8.00 7.89 11.54
C CYS A 122 -7.52 9.22 10.96
N PHE A 123 -7.99 10.33 11.56
CA PHE A 123 -7.71 11.70 11.09
C PHE A 123 -6.21 11.97 10.89
N GLY A 124 -5.38 11.61 11.87
CA GLY A 124 -3.93 11.82 11.80
C GLY A 124 -3.27 11.11 10.61
N TRP A 125 -3.67 9.87 10.32
CA TRP A 125 -3.20 9.13 9.15
C TRP A 125 -3.66 9.76 7.84
N ARG A 126 -4.91 10.21 7.77
CA ARG A 126 -5.43 10.88 6.57
C ARG A 126 -4.72 12.19 6.28
N VAL A 127 -4.40 12.97 7.33
CA VAL A 127 -3.60 14.19 7.21
C VAL A 127 -2.18 13.87 6.72
N LEU A 128 -1.51 12.90 7.35
CA LEU A 128 -0.18 12.45 6.92
C LEU A 128 -0.17 12.02 5.45
N PHE A 129 -1.16 11.24 5.03
CA PHE A 129 -1.27 10.80 3.65
C PHE A 129 -1.49 11.96 2.67
N ARG A 130 -2.32 12.95 3.03
CA ARG A 130 -2.54 14.14 2.20
C ARG A 130 -1.26 14.96 2.06
N ILE A 131 -0.55 15.20 3.15
CA ILE A 131 0.75 15.91 3.12
C ILE A 131 1.72 15.16 2.21
N TRP A 132 1.84 13.82 2.37
CA TRP A 132 2.74 13.02 1.55
C TRP A 132 2.39 13.06 0.05
N MET A 133 1.11 13.14 -0.28
CA MET A 133 0.66 13.29 -1.67
C MET A 133 0.95 14.69 -2.25
N ILE A 134 0.82 15.74 -1.44
CA ILE A 134 1.17 17.11 -1.83
C ILE A 134 2.68 17.22 -2.07
N LEU A 135 3.48 16.54 -1.27
CA LEU A 135 4.95 16.50 -1.39
C LEU A 135 5.45 15.66 -2.59
N PHE A 136 4.56 15.10 -3.40
CA PHE A 136 4.94 14.27 -4.56
C PHE A 136 6.02 14.93 -5.46
N PRO A 137 5.93 16.19 -5.89
CA PRO A 137 6.96 16.82 -6.73
C PRO A 137 8.29 17.01 -5.97
N ALA A 138 8.24 17.14 -4.66
CA ALA A 138 9.44 17.32 -3.81
C ALA A 138 10.09 16.00 -3.38
N ARG A 139 9.48 14.84 -3.62
CA ARG A 139 9.99 13.53 -3.17
C ARG A 139 11.42 13.25 -3.62
N LYS A 140 11.76 13.63 -4.85
CA LYS A 140 13.12 13.47 -5.39
C LYS A 140 14.18 14.13 -4.48
N TRP A 141 13.90 15.34 -4.01
CA TRP A 141 14.80 16.08 -3.12
C TRP A 141 14.79 15.51 -1.71
N ILE A 142 13.62 15.14 -1.18
CA ILE A 142 13.47 14.50 0.14
C ILE A 142 14.30 13.22 0.19
N PHE A 143 14.20 12.35 -0.82
CA PHE A 143 14.97 11.12 -0.87
C PHE A 143 16.46 11.36 -1.03
N ARG A 144 16.89 12.36 -1.82
CA ARG A 144 18.30 12.75 -1.93
C ARG A 144 18.87 13.15 -0.58
N VAL A 145 18.21 14.06 0.12
CA VAL A 145 18.65 14.52 1.46
C VAL A 145 18.69 13.35 2.44
N TRP A 146 17.65 12.50 2.46
CA TRP A 146 17.62 11.30 3.31
C TRP A 146 18.79 10.36 3.05
N PHE A 147 19.09 10.04 1.79
CA PHE A 147 20.21 9.16 1.46
C PHE A 147 21.57 9.78 1.79
N CYS A 148 21.74 11.09 1.62
CA CYS A 148 22.94 11.80 2.04
C CYS A 148 23.13 11.69 3.56
N ILE A 149 22.11 12.02 4.36
CA ILE A 149 22.17 11.93 5.83
C ILE A 149 22.49 10.50 6.27
N ARG A 150 21.83 9.51 5.69
CA ARG A 150 22.07 8.10 6.02
C ARG A 150 23.49 7.64 5.71
N ARG A 151 24.10 8.19 4.66
CA ARG A 151 25.51 7.91 4.31
C ARG A 151 26.47 8.48 5.36
N PHE A 152 26.19 9.68 5.87
CA PHE A 152 27.01 10.31 6.92
C PHE A 152 26.90 9.59 8.27
N ILE A 153 25.73 9.07 8.64
CA ILE A 153 25.52 8.38 9.93
C ILE A 153 26.13 6.96 9.94
N ARG A 154 26.43 6.38 8.77
CA ARG A 154 27.01 5.03 8.66
C ARG A 154 28.56 5.00 8.55
N GLN A 155 29.20 6.16 8.54
CA GLN A 155 30.66 6.31 8.71
C GLN A 155 30.97 6.53 10.18
#